data_26b4e47f1bad833757bc6fd48c7a4936
#
_entry.id   26b4e47f1bad833757bc6fd48c7a4936
#
_cell.length_a   1.000
_cell.length_b   1.000
_cell.length_c   1.000
_cell.angle_alpha   90.00
_cell.angle_beta   90.00
_cell.angle_gamma   90.00
#
_symmetry.space_group_name_H-M   'P 1'
#
loop_
_entity.id
_entity.type
_entity.pdbx_description
1 polymer ?
#
loop_
_entity_poly.entity_id
_entity_poly.type
_entity_poly.pdbx_seq_one_letter_code
_entity_poly.pdbx_strand_id
1 'polypeptide(L)'
;DWSSDVCSSDLAKVISVLNHKGGVGKTTTTINLGGALRQKGYKVLLIDLDGQANLTESLGFSAELPQTIYGAMKGEYDLPIYEHKDGLSVVPSCLDLSAVETELINEAGRELILAHLIKGQKEKFDYILIDCPPSLSLLTLNALTASDRLIIPVQAQFLAMRGMAKLMQVVHKVQQRLNSDLSIAGVLITQYDGRKNLNKSVSELVQETFQGKV
;
A
#
# COMPACT_ATOMS: atom_id res chain seq x y z
N ASP A 1 -5.73 5.01 -20.15
CA ASP A 1 -7.13 4.58 -20.27
C ASP A 1 -7.36 3.42 -19.29
N TRP A 2 -7.86 3.74 -18.09
CA TRP A 2 -8.09 2.78 -16.99
C TRP A 2 -9.31 1.89 -17.24
N SER A 3 -10.07 2.16 -18.28
CA SER A 3 -11.35 1.49 -18.58
C SER A 3 -11.20 0.21 -19.41
N SER A 4 -10.05 -0.04 -20.02
CA SER A 4 -9.85 -1.19 -20.91
C SER A 4 -9.45 -2.50 -20.22
N ASP A 5 -9.01 -2.45 -18.93
CA ASP A 5 -8.57 -3.65 -18.19
C ASP A 5 -9.67 -4.30 -17.33
N VAL A 6 -10.92 -3.90 -17.46
CA VAL A 6 -12.04 -4.37 -16.62
C VAL A 6 -12.61 -5.72 -17.05
N CYS A 7 -12.00 -6.40 -18.00
CA CYS A 7 -12.55 -7.65 -18.50
C CYS A 7 -11.52 -8.77 -18.49
N SER A 8 -11.21 -9.39 -17.31
CA SER A 8 -10.76 -10.78 -17.25
C SER A 8 -10.22 -11.30 -15.91
N SER A 9 -10.62 -10.78 -14.74
CA SER A 9 -10.47 -11.59 -13.51
C SER A 9 -11.56 -11.22 -12.51
N ASP A 10 -12.33 -12.22 -12.10
CA ASP A 10 -13.31 -12.13 -11.00
C ASP A 10 -12.65 -11.85 -9.62
N LEU A 11 -11.36 -11.56 -9.59
CA LEU A 11 -10.58 -11.35 -8.38
C LEU A 11 -10.20 -9.89 -8.17
N ALA A 12 -10.18 -9.44 -6.91
CA ALA A 12 -9.79 -8.10 -6.52
C ALA A 12 -8.43 -7.66 -7.09
N LYS A 13 -8.34 -6.40 -7.53
CA LYS A 13 -7.06 -5.73 -7.79
C LYS A 13 -6.42 -5.33 -6.45
N VAL A 14 -5.25 -5.88 -6.14
CA VAL A 14 -4.48 -5.55 -4.94
C VAL A 14 -3.44 -4.46 -5.28
N ILE A 15 -3.51 -3.33 -4.56
CA ILE A 15 -2.67 -2.15 -4.83
C ILE A 15 -1.98 -1.71 -3.54
N SER A 16 -0.66 -1.73 -3.53
CA SER A 16 0.13 -1.13 -2.45
C SER A 16 0.42 0.34 -2.72
N VAL A 17 0.33 1.16 -1.68
CA VAL A 17 0.76 2.57 -1.71
C VAL A 17 2.02 2.69 -0.86
N LEU A 18 3.16 2.85 -1.51
CA LEU A 18 4.47 2.73 -0.86
C LEU A 18 5.43 3.85 -1.25
N ASN A 19 6.11 4.38 -0.27
CA ASN A 19 7.37 5.11 -0.39
C ASN A 19 8.12 5.00 0.94
N HIS A 20 9.44 4.84 0.90
CA HIS A 20 10.29 4.74 2.10
C HIS A 20 10.41 6.07 2.88
N LYS A 21 9.99 7.19 2.30
CA LYS A 21 9.97 8.51 2.96
C LYS A 21 8.65 8.70 3.71
N GLY A 22 8.73 9.18 4.96
CA GLY A 22 7.57 9.61 5.74
C GLY A 22 6.97 10.93 5.20
N GLY A 23 5.67 11.15 5.44
CA GLY A 23 5.01 12.41 5.12
C GLY A 23 4.79 12.71 3.63
N VAL A 24 4.95 11.73 2.73
CA VAL A 24 4.74 11.90 1.27
C VAL A 24 3.29 11.70 0.84
N GLY A 25 2.37 11.42 1.77
CA GLY A 25 0.94 11.27 1.49
C GLY A 25 0.51 9.83 1.16
N LYS A 26 1.20 8.79 1.63
CA LYS A 26 0.79 7.38 1.46
C LYS A 26 -0.63 7.14 1.99
N THR A 27 -0.81 7.32 3.29
CA THR A 27 -2.10 7.15 3.98
C THR A 27 -3.20 8.01 3.37
N THR A 28 -2.90 9.28 3.10
CA THR A 28 -3.84 10.19 2.42
C THR A 28 -4.27 9.66 1.06
N THR A 29 -3.31 9.15 0.27
CA THR A 29 -3.59 8.56 -1.04
C THR A 29 -4.45 7.31 -0.91
N THR A 30 -4.12 6.40 0.03
CA THR A 30 -4.86 5.16 0.25
C THR A 30 -6.31 5.42 0.63
N ILE A 31 -6.56 6.32 1.60
CA ILE A 31 -7.91 6.64 2.06
C ILE A 31 -8.72 7.31 0.93
N ASN A 32 -8.16 8.33 0.26
CA ASN A 32 -8.91 9.08 -0.75
C ASN A 32 -9.15 8.24 -2.03
N LEU A 33 -8.20 7.40 -2.43
CA LEU A 33 -8.40 6.47 -3.54
C LEU A 33 -9.49 5.45 -3.19
N GLY A 34 -9.45 4.88 -1.99
CA GLY A 34 -10.47 3.96 -1.49
C GLY A 34 -11.86 4.60 -1.48
N GLY A 35 -11.98 5.81 -0.93
CA GLY A 35 -13.22 6.58 -0.94
C GLY A 35 -13.75 6.88 -2.35
N ALA A 36 -12.87 7.27 -3.27
CA ALA A 36 -13.25 7.53 -4.66
C ALA A 36 -13.72 6.27 -5.41
N LEU A 37 -13.07 5.13 -5.18
CA LEU A 37 -13.48 3.83 -5.73
C LEU A 37 -14.82 3.41 -5.13
N ARG A 38 -15.01 3.58 -3.82
CA ARG A 38 -16.29 3.29 -3.14
C ARG A 38 -17.44 4.15 -3.70
N GLN A 39 -17.21 5.43 -3.96
CA GLN A 39 -18.20 6.32 -4.58
C GLN A 39 -18.58 5.88 -5.99
N LYS A 40 -17.70 5.21 -6.71
CA LYS A 40 -17.98 4.58 -8.02
C LYS A 40 -18.71 3.24 -7.93
N GLY A 41 -19.04 2.77 -6.71
CA GLY A 41 -19.80 1.54 -6.49
C GLY A 41 -18.95 0.29 -6.25
N TYR A 42 -17.61 0.38 -6.24
CA TYR A 42 -16.74 -0.76 -5.98
C TYR A 42 -16.72 -1.16 -4.51
N LYS A 43 -16.55 -2.45 -4.23
CA LYS A 43 -16.27 -3.00 -2.92
C LYS A 43 -14.78 -2.84 -2.63
N VAL A 44 -14.44 -2.08 -1.59
CA VAL A 44 -13.03 -1.72 -1.29
C VAL A 44 -12.65 -2.16 0.11
N LEU A 45 -11.53 -2.88 0.21
CA LEU A 45 -10.85 -3.20 1.45
C LEU A 45 -9.59 -2.33 1.59
N LEU A 46 -9.47 -1.63 2.70
CA LEU A 46 -8.25 -0.91 3.08
C LEU A 46 -7.50 -1.72 4.14
N ILE A 47 -6.20 -1.89 3.98
CA ILE A 47 -5.34 -2.57 4.95
C ILE A 47 -4.30 -1.57 5.44
N ASP A 48 -4.33 -1.28 6.73
CA ASP A 48 -3.29 -0.48 7.39
C ASP A 48 -2.13 -1.40 7.79
N LEU A 49 -0.98 -1.24 7.14
CA LEU A 49 0.22 -2.04 7.41
C LEU A 49 1.34 -1.20 8.07
N ASP A 50 1.01 -0.01 8.55
CA ASP A 50 1.92 0.85 9.31
C ASP A 50 1.65 0.74 10.81
N GLY A 51 2.65 0.38 11.62
CA GLY A 51 2.52 0.33 13.08
C GLY A 51 2.20 1.69 13.74
N GLN A 52 2.29 2.79 12.98
CA GLN A 52 1.79 4.08 13.46
C GLN A 52 0.25 4.21 13.38
N ALA A 53 -0.44 3.26 12.77
CA ALA A 53 -1.91 3.18 12.67
C ALA A 53 -2.60 4.44 12.13
N ASN A 54 -1.91 5.21 11.29
CA ASN A 54 -2.43 6.50 10.80
C ASN A 54 -3.70 6.35 9.94
N LEU A 55 -3.82 5.29 9.13
CA LEU A 55 -5.04 5.01 8.35
C LEU A 55 -6.19 4.64 9.29
N THR A 56 -5.91 3.76 10.25
CA THR A 56 -6.85 3.29 11.27
C THR A 56 -7.46 4.46 12.02
N GLU A 57 -6.63 5.33 12.60
CA GLU A 57 -7.07 6.49 13.37
C GLU A 57 -7.77 7.55 12.50
N SER A 58 -7.28 7.80 11.27
CA SER A 58 -7.89 8.75 10.34
C SER A 58 -9.31 8.36 9.94
N LEU A 59 -9.63 7.07 9.97
CA LEU A 59 -10.98 6.55 9.73
C LEU A 59 -11.81 6.42 11.02
N GLY A 60 -11.29 6.89 12.16
CA GLY A 60 -11.98 6.92 13.44
C GLY A 60 -12.05 5.58 14.18
N PHE A 61 -11.23 4.60 13.78
CA PHE A 61 -11.06 3.37 14.55
C PHE A 61 -10.05 3.60 15.69
N SER A 62 -10.27 2.92 16.81
CA SER A 62 -9.30 2.91 17.91
C SER A 62 -8.10 2.03 17.56
N ALA A 63 -6.90 2.46 17.92
CA ALA A 63 -5.71 1.61 17.86
C ALA A 63 -5.70 0.49 18.93
N GLU A 64 -6.64 0.52 19.87
CA GLU A 64 -6.83 -0.47 20.94
C GLU A 64 -7.91 -1.52 20.60
N LEU A 65 -8.17 -1.74 19.30
CA LEU A 65 -9.10 -2.79 18.89
C LEU A 65 -8.61 -4.17 19.30
N PRO A 66 -9.54 -5.10 19.65
CA PRO A 66 -9.17 -6.43 20.14
C PRO A 66 -8.48 -7.30 19.09
N GLN A 67 -8.73 -7.03 17.83
CA GLN A 67 -8.11 -7.73 16.69
C GLN A 67 -7.63 -6.71 15.65
N THR A 68 -6.38 -6.84 15.23
CA THR A 68 -5.72 -5.99 14.24
C THR A 68 -4.90 -6.85 13.28
N ILE A 69 -4.31 -6.24 12.27
CA ILE A 69 -3.41 -6.96 11.35
C ILE A 69 -2.24 -7.64 12.06
N TYR A 70 -1.82 -7.14 13.23
CA TYR A 70 -0.73 -7.70 14.02
C TYR A 70 -0.95 -9.17 14.39
N GLY A 71 -2.04 -9.50 15.08
CA GLY A 71 -2.33 -10.89 15.47
C GLY A 71 -2.66 -11.78 14.28
N ALA A 72 -3.29 -11.23 13.22
CA ALA A 72 -3.50 -11.98 12.00
C ALA A 72 -2.19 -12.38 11.32
N MET A 73 -1.18 -11.49 11.29
CA MET A 73 0.14 -11.81 10.74
C MET A 73 0.90 -12.84 11.58
N LYS A 74 0.60 -12.96 12.88
CA LYS A 74 1.13 -14.01 13.77
C LYS A 74 0.37 -15.33 13.68
N GLY A 75 -0.73 -15.38 12.93
CA GLY A 75 -1.57 -16.58 12.82
C GLY A 75 -2.46 -16.83 14.03
N GLU A 76 -2.73 -15.82 14.87
CA GLU A 76 -3.58 -15.94 16.07
C GLU A 76 -5.06 -16.01 15.70
N TYR A 77 -5.45 -15.41 14.56
CA TYR A 77 -6.80 -15.38 14.01
C TYR A 77 -6.78 -14.97 12.53
N ASP A 78 -7.91 -15.14 11.85
CA ASP A 78 -8.11 -14.72 10.47
C ASP A 78 -8.05 -13.18 10.33
N LEU A 79 -7.98 -12.68 9.09
CA LEU A 79 -7.90 -11.26 8.80
C LEU A 79 -9.10 -10.50 9.39
N PRO A 80 -8.91 -9.58 10.38
CA PRO A 80 -10.00 -8.86 11.03
C PRO A 80 -10.46 -7.71 10.13
N ILE A 81 -11.70 -7.78 9.65
CA ILE A 81 -12.28 -6.77 8.76
C ILE A 81 -13.40 -6.04 9.51
N TYR A 82 -13.27 -4.73 9.60
CA TYR A 82 -14.26 -3.84 10.21
C TYR A 82 -14.93 -2.96 9.15
N GLU A 83 -16.22 -2.74 9.28
CA GLU A 83 -16.97 -1.87 8.38
C GLU A 83 -16.95 -0.41 8.86
N HIS A 84 -16.54 0.50 7.98
CA HIS A 84 -16.64 1.94 8.21
C HIS A 84 -18.02 2.47 7.77
N LYS A 85 -18.50 3.51 8.44
CA LYS A 85 -19.81 4.14 8.16
C LYS A 85 -20.01 4.56 6.70
N ASP A 86 -18.94 4.86 5.98
CA ASP A 86 -18.99 5.24 4.56
C ASP A 86 -18.96 4.02 3.62
N GLY A 87 -19.06 2.80 4.18
CA GLY A 87 -19.10 1.54 3.43
C GLY A 87 -17.75 1.07 2.90
N LEU A 88 -16.65 1.58 3.46
CA LEU A 88 -15.32 1.00 3.31
C LEU A 88 -15.11 -0.12 4.30
N SER A 89 -14.50 -1.21 3.89
CA SER A 89 -14.02 -2.26 4.80
C SER A 89 -12.56 -1.97 5.16
N VAL A 90 -12.19 -2.16 6.42
CA VAL A 90 -10.88 -1.78 6.95
C VAL A 90 -10.28 -2.91 7.79
N VAL A 91 -9.01 -3.24 7.53
CA VAL A 91 -8.17 -4.03 8.43
C VAL A 91 -7.30 -3.06 9.22
N PRO A 92 -7.54 -2.89 10.52
CA PRO A 92 -6.85 -1.91 11.34
C PRO A 92 -5.44 -2.37 11.73
N SER A 93 -4.58 -1.40 12.00
CA SER A 93 -3.24 -1.58 12.58
C SER A 93 -3.21 -1.22 14.06
N CYS A 94 -2.08 -1.51 14.71
CA CYS A 94 -1.75 -1.08 16.07
C CYS A 94 -0.23 -0.89 16.22
N LEU A 95 0.20 -0.26 17.32
CA LEU A 95 1.63 -0.03 17.60
C LEU A 95 2.46 -1.31 17.66
N ASP A 96 1.87 -2.39 18.16
CA ASP A 96 2.55 -3.70 18.30
C ASP A 96 2.95 -4.30 16.95
N LEU A 97 2.33 -3.86 15.83
CA LEU A 97 2.73 -4.30 14.49
C LEU A 97 4.21 -4.05 14.21
N SER A 98 4.82 -3.05 14.84
CA SER A 98 6.25 -2.78 14.72
C SER A 98 7.14 -3.91 15.24
N ALA A 99 6.64 -4.75 16.17
CA ALA A 99 7.34 -5.89 16.72
C ALA A 99 7.30 -7.14 15.82
N VAL A 100 6.33 -7.21 14.92
CA VAL A 100 6.09 -8.39 14.06
C VAL A 100 7.31 -8.80 13.25
N GLU A 101 8.12 -7.84 12.83
CA GLU A 101 9.33 -8.09 12.05
C GLU A 101 10.37 -8.92 12.80
N THR A 102 10.51 -8.66 14.11
CA THR A 102 11.41 -9.42 15.00
C THR A 102 10.81 -10.76 15.37
N GLU A 103 9.51 -10.80 15.63
CA GLU A 103 8.80 -12.03 16.03
C GLU A 103 8.77 -13.07 14.91
N LEU A 104 8.61 -12.63 13.67
CA LEU A 104 8.56 -13.51 12.50
C LEU A 104 9.93 -13.80 11.87
N ILE A 105 11.04 -13.40 12.50
CA ILE A 105 12.37 -13.47 11.87
C ILE A 105 12.76 -14.91 11.46
N ASN A 106 12.32 -15.89 12.20
CA ASN A 106 12.60 -17.33 11.96
C ASN A 106 11.43 -18.05 11.25
N GLU A 107 10.35 -17.34 10.89
CA GLU A 107 9.18 -17.94 10.28
C GLU A 107 9.45 -18.21 8.79
N ALA A 108 9.22 -19.47 8.37
CA ALA A 108 9.39 -19.84 6.96
C ALA A 108 8.27 -19.22 6.10
N GLY A 109 8.64 -18.60 4.98
CA GLY A 109 7.67 -17.95 4.10
C GLY A 109 7.06 -16.67 4.66
N ARG A 110 7.71 -16.04 5.63
CA ARG A 110 7.27 -14.80 6.28
C ARG A 110 6.95 -13.66 5.31
N GLU A 111 7.52 -13.67 4.12
CA GLU A 111 7.26 -12.68 3.07
C GLU A 111 5.92 -12.91 2.35
N LEU A 112 5.28 -14.07 2.56
CA LEU A 112 4.03 -14.49 1.91
C LEU A 112 2.80 -14.41 2.82
N ILE A 113 2.97 -14.07 4.10
CA ILE A 113 1.91 -14.12 5.11
C ILE A 113 0.71 -13.28 4.68
N LEU A 114 0.93 -12.01 4.30
CA LEU A 114 -0.15 -11.13 3.86
C LEU A 114 -0.85 -11.64 2.60
N ALA A 115 -0.10 -12.19 1.65
CA ALA A 115 -0.67 -12.77 0.43
C ALA A 115 -1.62 -13.95 0.76
N HIS A 116 -1.27 -14.77 1.74
CA HIS A 116 -2.12 -15.86 2.23
C HIS A 116 -3.36 -15.33 2.96
N LEU A 117 -3.21 -14.34 3.84
CA LEU A 117 -4.31 -13.74 4.60
C LEU A 117 -5.38 -13.12 3.68
N ILE A 118 -4.98 -12.45 2.60
CA ILE A 118 -5.93 -11.79 1.69
C ILE A 118 -6.48 -12.70 0.60
N LYS A 119 -5.99 -13.95 0.47
CA LYS A 119 -6.38 -14.85 -0.62
C LYS A 119 -7.89 -15.03 -0.73
N GLY A 120 -8.55 -15.35 0.39
CA GLY A 120 -10.01 -15.53 0.43
C GLY A 120 -10.82 -14.23 0.36
N GLN A 121 -10.16 -13.07 0.43
CA GLN A 121 -10.80 -11.77 0.30
C GLN A 121 -10.83 -11.27 -1.15
N LYS A 122 -9.96 -11.78 -2.01
CA LYS A 122 -9.91 -11.39 -3.43
C LYS A 122 -11.22 -11.68 -4.19
N GLU A 123 -12.03 -12.61 -3.72
CA GLU A 123 -13.34 -12.93 -4.30
C GLU A 123 -14.48 -12.04 -3.79
N LYS A 124 -14.26 -11.31 -2.68
CA LYS A 124 -15.30 -10.54 -1.99
C LYS A 124 -15.23 -9.05 -2.30
N PHE A 125 -14.06 -8.56 -2.71
CA PHE A 125 -13.77 -7.16 -2.99
C PHE A 125 -13.39 -6.96 -4.45
N ASP A 126 -13.56 -5.73 -4.96
CA ASP A 126 -13.08 -5.32 -6.28
C ASP A 126 -11.67 -4.74 -6.18
N TYR A 127 -11.37 -4.07 -5.07
CA TYR A 127 -10.06 -3.48 -4.77
C TYR A 127 -9.64 -3.75 -3.33
N ILE A 128 -8.37 -4.09 -3.16
CA ILE A 128 -7.68 -4.16 -1.87
C ILE A 128 -6.53 -3.16 -1.91
N LEU A 129 -6.58 -2.13 -1.08
CA LEU A 129 -5.55 -1.09 -1.00
C LEU A 129 -4.74 -1.27 0.28
N ILE A 130 -3.41 -1.30 0.17
CA ILE A 130 -2.50 -1.52 1.30
C ILE A 130 -1.71 -0.24 1.55
N ASP A 131 -1.92 0.38 2.72
CA ASP A 131 -1.10 1.49 3.21
C ASP A 131 0.17 0.96 3.86
N CYS A 132 1.33 1.30 3.33
CA CYS A 132 2.61 0.73 3.74
C CYS A 132 3.38 1.65 4.68
N PRO A 133 4.18 1.09 5.61
CA PRO A 133 5.08 1.86 6.47
C PRO A 133 6.16 2.60 5.67
N PRO A 134 6.81 3.63 6.25
CA PRO A 134 7.92 4.34 5.61
C PRO A 134 9.26 3.60 5.75
N SER A 135 9.26 2.29 5.66
CA SER A 135 10.44 1.42 5.76
C SER A 135 10.50 0.45 4.58
N LEU A 136 11.66 -0.12 4.31
CA LEU A 136 11.83 -1.19 3.33
C LEU A 136 12.11 -2.51 4.08
N SER A 137 11.14 -2.91 4.87
CA SER A 137 11.19 -3.98 5.86
C SER A 137 10.35 -5.20 5.46
N LEU A 138 10.19 -6.17 6.36
CA LEU A 138 9.36 -7.36 6.14
C LEU A 138 7.90 -7.00 5.82
N LEU A 139 7.32 -5.99 6.46
CA LEU A 139 5.96 -5.53 6.18
C LEU A 139 5.83 -5.02 4.74
N THR A 140 6.81 -4.24 4.28
CA THR A 140 6.86 -3.77 2.89
C THR A 140 7.03 -4.92 1.89
N LEU A 141 7.85 -5.94 2.20
CA LEU A 141 7.97 -7.12 1.36
C LEU A 141 6.64 -7.88 1.27
N ASN A 142 5.93 -8.04 2.39
CA ASN A 142 4.60 -8.63 2.41
C ASN A 142 3.61 -7.86 1.52
N ALA A 143 3.58 -6.53 1.63
CA ALA A 143 2.71 -5.70 0.80
C ALA A 143 3.00 -5.88 -0.69
N LEU A 144 4.27 -5.80 -1.11
CA LEU A 144 4.67 -5.94 -2.51
C LEU A 144 4.43 -7.36 -3.04
N THR A 145 4.65 -8.38 -2.21
CA THR A 145 4.43 -9.79 -2.57
C THR A 145 2.95 -10.08 -2.78
N ALA A 146 2.08 -9.45 -2.00
CA ALA A 146 0.63 -9.61 -2.07
C ALA A 146 -0.04 -8.80 -3.20
N SER A 147 0.66 -7.83 -3.82
CA SER A 147 0.08 -6.83 -4.70
C SER A 147 0.24 -7.11 -6.18
N ASP A 148 -0.79 -6.74 -6.97
CA ASP A 148 -0.73 -6.73 -8.43
C ASP A 148 -0.12 -5.41 -8.94
N ARG A 149 -0.35 -4.30 -8.21
CA ARG A 149 0.05 -2.96 -8.60
C ARG A 149 0.67 -2.18 -7.44
N LEU A 150 1.56 -1.25 -7.79
CA LEU A 150 2.21 -0.34 -6.87
C LEU A 150 1.94 1.11 -7.28
N ILE A 151 1.45 1.93 -6.35
CA ILE A 151 1.39 3.40 -6.47
C ILE A 151 2.49 3.99 -5.58
N ILE A 152 3.27 4.92 -6.14
CA ILE A 152 4.40 5.55 -5.44
C ILE A 152 4.12 7.04 -5.25
N PRO A 153 3.60 7.48 -4.10
CA PRO A 153 3.50 8.90 -3.79
C PRO A 153 4.89 9.52 -3.61
N VAL A 154 5.17 10.60 -4.32
CA VAL A 154 6.48 11.28 -4.30
C VAL A 154 6.26 12.76 -4.05
N GLN A 155 6.90 13.28 -3.01
CA GLN A 155 6.95 14.71 -2.77
C GLN A 155 7.92 15.39 -3.74
N ALA A 156 7.52 16.52 -4.36
CA ALA A 156 8.36 17.25 -5.30
C ALA A 156 9.54 17.96 -4.61
N GLN A 157 10.49 17.18 -4.07
CA GLN A 157 11.68 17.67 -3.34
C GLN A 157 12.96 17.03 -3.87
N PHE A 158 14.09 17.72 -3.75
CA PHE A 158 15.39 17.32 -4.28
C PHE A 158 15.86 15.90 -3.89
N LEU A 159 15.57 15.45 -2.67
CA LEU A 159 15.98 14.12 -2.19
C LEU A 159 15.05 12.97 -2.62
N ALA A 160 13.97 13.27 -3.33
CA ALA A 160 12.99 12.26 -3.73
C ALA A 160 13.61 11.17 -4.62
N MET A 161 14.49 11.53 -5.54
CA MET A 161 15.11 10.61 -6.50
C MET A 161 16.07 9.60 -5.85
N ARG A 162 16.83 10.01 -4.81
CA ARG A 162 17.74 9.06 -4.12
C ARG A 162 16.97 7.94 -3.43
N GLY A 163 15.86 8.30 -2.83
CA GLY A 163 15.01 7.31 -2.20
C GLY A 163 14.28 6.41 -3.18
N MET A 164 13.87 6.96 -4.31
CA MET A 164 13.24 6.20 -5.38
C MET A 164 14.14 5.07 -5.89
N ALA A 165 15.44 5.31 -6.06
CA ALA A 165 16.39 4.30 -6.50
C ALA A 165 16.45 3.09 -5.56
N LYS A 166 16.44 3.32 -4.23
CA LYS A 166 16.40 2.23 -3.24
C LYS A 166 15.09 1.45 -3.31
N LEU A 167 13.96 2.14 -3.43
CA LEU A 167 12.66 1.52 -3.57
C LEU A 167 12.62 0.64 -4.83
N MET A 168 13.10 1.14 -5.97
CA MET A 168 13.11 0.39 -7.23
C MET A 168 13.99 -0.87 -7.15
N GLN A 169 15.11 -0.84 -6.41
CA GLN A 169 15.91 -2.04 -6.16
C GLN A 169 15.13 -3.11 -5.39
N VAL A 170 14.32 -2.72 -4.40
CA VAL A 170 13.47 -3.65 -3.65
C VAL A 170 12.36 -4.20 -4.53
N VAL A 171 11.65 -3.34 -5.27
CA VAL A 171 10.60 -3.75 -6.22
C VAL A 171 11.14 -4.78 -7.21
N HIS A 172 12.32 -4.51 -7.81
CA HIS A 172 12.94 -5.44 -8.76
C HIS A 172 13.29 -6.79 -8.14
N LYS A 173 13.82 -6.80 -6.89
CA LYS A 173 14.08 -8.06 -6.17
C LYS A 173 12.79 -8.85 -5.88
N VAL A 174 11.70 -8.16 -5.53
CA VAL A 174 10.40 -8.80 -5.33
C VAL A 174 9.89 -9.39 -6.64
N GLN A 175 9.95 -8.65 -7.75
CA GLN A 175 9.58 -9.14 -9.08
C GLN A 175 10.37 -10.38 -9.50
N GLN A 176 11.66 -10.43 -9.20
CA GLN A 176 12.52 -11.56 -9.56
C GLN A 176 12.30 -12.82 -8.71
N ARG A 177 11.87 -12.67 -7.44
CA ARG A 177 11.95 -13.78 -6.47
C ARG A 177 10.63 -14.15 -5.81
N LEU A 178 9.70 -13.22 -5.68
CA LEU A 178 8.50 -13.38 -4.86
C LEU A 178 7.20 -13.15 -5.65
N ASN A 179 7.16 -12.16 -6.55
CA ASN A 179 5.95 -11.78 -7.27
C ASN A 179 6.31 -11.18 -8.64
N SER A 180 6.37 -12.02 -9.67
CA SER A 180 6.69 -11.61 -11.06
C SER A 180 5.65 -10.68 -11.68
N ASP A 181 4.41 -10.72 -11.20
CA ASP A 181 3.27 -10.00 -11.79
C ASP A 181 3.11 -8.58 -11.23
N LEU A 182 3.88 -8.26 -10.17
CA LEU A 182 3.89 -6.91 -9.60
C LEU A 182 4.31 -5.89 -10.65
N SER A 183 3.51 -4.85 -10.83
CA SER A 183 3.86 -3.74 -11.72
C SER A 183 3.58 -2.39 -11.10
N ILE A 184 4.29 -1.35 -11.57
CA ILE A 184 4.05 0.03 -11.13
C ILE A 184 2.84 0.56 -11.89
N ALA A 185 1.77 0.90 -11.15
CA ALA A 185 0.57 1.55 -11.68
C ALA A 185 0.85 3.01 -12.01
N GLY A 186 1.56 3.70 -11.11
CA GLY A 186 1.88 5.10 -11.31
C GLY A 186 2.72 5.70 -10.18
N VAL A 187 3.27 6.87 -10.47
CA VAL A 187 3.95 7.74 -9.50
C VAL A 187 3.08 8.98 -9.28
N LEU A 188 2.63 9.19 -8.07
CA LEU A 188 1.78 10.32 -7.71
C LEU A 188 2.63 11.45 -7.12
N ILE A 189 2.74 12.57 -7.84
CA ILE A 189 3.43 13.76 -7.31
C ILE A 189 2.53 14.45 -6.31
N THR A 190 2.99 14.52 -5.06
CA THR A 190 2.27 15.13 -3.95
C THR A 190 2.91 16.44 -3.51
N GLN A 191 2.14 17.29 -2.81
CA GLN A 191 2.61 18.57 -2.27
C GLN A 191 3.31 19.46 -3.31
N TYR A 192 2.77 19.45 -4.54
CA TYR A 192 3.30 20.19 -5.67
C TYR A 192 2.88 21.66 -5.61
N ASP A 193 3.86 22.57 -5.71
CA ASP A 193 3.63 24.00 -5.86
C ASP A 193 4.24 24.46 -7.19
N GLY A 194 3.39 24.71 -8.20
CA GLY A 194 3.81 25.13 -9.54
C GLY A 194 4.55 26.47 -9.61
N ARG A 195 4.61 27.25 -8.52
CA ARG A 195 5.40 28.49 -8.42
C ARG A 195 6.87 28.22 -8.12
N LYS A 196 7.20 27.01 -7.63
CA LYS A 196 8.58 26.64 -7.26
C LYS A 196 9.27 25.94 -8.41
N ASN A 197 10.36 26.51 -8.90
CA ASN A 197 11.16 25.91 -9.98
C ASN A 197 11.65 24.50 -9.62
N LEU A 198 12.04 24.28 -8.36
CA LEU A 198 12.45 22.95 -7.89
C LEU A 198 11.36 21.89 -8.07
N ASN A 199 10.10 22.25 -7.78
CA ASN A 199 8.98 21.30 -7.96
C ASN A 199 8.77 20.94 -9.44
N LYS A 200 8.93 21.92 -10.35
CA LYS A 200 8.86 21.69 -11.79
C LYS A 200 9.96 20.74 -12.25
N SER A 201 11.22 21.03 -11.90
CA SER A 201 12.36 20.18 -12.29
C SER A 201 12.26 18.75 -11.75
N VAL A 202 11.78 18.57 -10.50
CA VAL A 202 11.55 17.23 -9.95
C VAL A 202 10.41 16.52 -10.67
N SER A 203 9.33 17.23 -11.01
CA SER A 203 8.21 16.67 -11.78
C SER A 203 8.65 16.20 -13.18
N GLU A 204 9.41 17.02 -13.89
CA GLU A 204 9.97 16.69 -15.21
C GLU A 204 10.86 15.44 -15.13
N LEU A 205 11.76 15.38 -14.15
CA LEU A 205 12.65 14.22 -13.96
C LEU A 205 11.88 12.94 -13.64
N VAL A 206 10.81 13.02 -12.82
CA VAL A 206 9.95 11.87 -12.51
C VAL A 206 9.20 11.44 -13.77
N GLN A 207 8.68 12.38 -14.57
CA GLN A 207 8.00 12.08 -15.84
C GLN A 207 8.93 11.39 -16.85
N GLU A 208 10.16 11.88 -16.99
CA GLU A 208 11.18 11.27 -17.85
C GLU A 208 11.53 9.85 -17.39
N THR A 209 11.68 9.65 -16.07
CA THR A 209 12.08 8.36 -15.50
C THR A 209 10.97 7.30 -15.61
N PHE A 210 9.71 7.68 -15.43
CA PHE A 210 8.58 6.75 -15.37
C PHE A 210 7.67 6.78 -16.61
N GLN A 211 8.03 7.49 -17.66
CA GLN A 211 7.44 7.48 -19.00
C GLN A 211 5.93 7.20 -19.05
N GLY A 212 5.10 8.21 -18.76
CA GLY A 212 3.64 8.10 -18.85
C GLY A 212 2.93 7.39 -17.68
N LYS A 213 3.67 7.08 -16.60
CA LYS A 213 3.12 6.55 -15.34
C LYS A 213 3.09 7.59 -14.22
N VAL A 214 3.03 8.89 -14.55
CA VAL A 214 3.01 10.02 -13.61
C VAL A 214 1.69 10.77 -13.71
#